data_44a24cc23ac00eaf64bf2853a6433a12
#
_entry.id   44a24cc23ac00eaf64bf2853a6433a12
#
_cell.length_a   1.000
_cell.length_b   1.000
_cell.length_c   1.000
_cell.angle_alpha   90.00
_cell.angle_beta   90.00
_cell.angle_gamma   90.00
#
_symmetry.space_group_name_H-M   'P 1'
#
loop_
_entity.id
_entity.type
_entity.pdbx_description
1 polymer ?
#
loop_
_entity_poly.entity_id
_entity_poly.type
_entity_poly.pdbx_seq_one_letter_code
_entity_poly.pdbx_strand_id
1 'polypeptide(L)'
;MFCLAVGEYENISLCGGIAVNSKQFLCLFTLAICLLLASGPAFAHHSTAEYDMTALTAVKGTVTQFEWSNPHAYIHIDAKDDKGSTVEWTAELASIGMLSRVNWKRDTVKPGDEITIYGNRAKNGKNLMRLDKIVFANGQELSAQVR
;
A
#
# COMPACT_ATOMS: atom_id res chain seq x y z
N MET A 1 9.74 42.69 -58.77
CA MET A 1 8.59 41.79 -58.61
C MET A 1 9.10 40.54 -57.96
N PHE A 2 9.15 40.54 -56.62
CA PHE A 2 9.65 39.42 -55.82
C PHE A 2 8.50 38.52 -55.49
N CYS A 3 8.53 37.29 -55.98
CA CYS A 3 7.61 36.24 -55.63
C CYS A 3 8.14 35.53 -54.41
N LEU A 4 7.51 35.72 -53.23
CA LEU A 4 7.81 34.93 -52.03
C LEU A 4 7.11 33.57 -52.18
N ALA A 5 7.88 32.55 -52.47
CA ALA A 5 7.43 31.17 -52.32
C ALA A 5 7.31 30.85 -50.84
N VAL A 6 6.09 30.63 -50.39
CA VAL A 6 5.82 30.09 -49.03
C VAL A 6 6.22 28.62 -49.04
N GLY A 7 7.24 28.31 -48.24
CA GLY A 7 7.83 26.98 -48.17
C GLY A 7 6.83 25.91 -47.75
N GLU A 8 6.96 24.78 -48.43
CA GLU A 8 6.28 23.52 -48.16
C GLU A 8 6.61 23.02 -46.75
N TYR A 9 5.58 22.59 -46.05
CA TYR A 9 5.73 21.94 -44.73
C TYR A 9 6.39 20.60 -44.92
N GLU A 10 7.61 20.44 -44.42
CA GLU A 10 8.35 19.17 -44.42
C GLU A 10 7.60 18.13 -43.58
N ASN A 11 7.24 17.02 -44.22
CA ASN A 11 6.73 15.82 -43.57
C ASN A 11 7.89 15.11 -42.85
N ILE A 12 7.79 14.98 -41.57
CA ILE A 12 8.71 14.16 -40.78
C ILE A 12 8.32 12.69 -40.96
N SER A 13 9.08 11.94 -41.76
CA SER A 13 8.88 10.51 -41.98
C SER A 13 9.66 9.72 -40.92
N LEU A 14 8.95 9.13 -39.98
CA LEU A 14 9.52 8.11 -39.11
C LEU A 14 9.47 6.75 -39.81
N CYS A 15 10.56 6.01 -39.74
CA CYS A 15 10.75 4.72 -40.38
C CYS A 15 9.62 3.75 -40.00
N GLY A 16 8.66 3.48 -40.93
CA GLY A 16 7.50 2.62 -40.66
C GLY A 16 6.17 3.08 -41.26
N GLY A 17 6.15 4.10 -42.11
CA GLY A 17 5.02 4.30 -43.04
C GLY A 17 3.78 5.07 -42.54
N ILE A 18 3.81 5.77 -41.42
CA ILE A 18 2.73 6.68 -41.02
C ILE A 18 3.24 8.11 -41.16
N ALA A 19 2.86 8.80 -42.26
CA ALA A 19 3.13 10.23 -42.45
C ALA A 19 2.20 11.04 -41.53
N VAL A 20 2.72 11.56 -40.43
CA VAL A 20 1.99 12.46 -39.52
C VAL A 20 2.35 13.89 -39.91
N ASN A 21 1.34 14.71 -40.27
CA ASN A 21 1.61 16.13 -40.59
C ASN A 21 1.89 16.89 -39.26
N SER A 22 2.58 18.03 -39.37
CA SER A 22 3.01 18.83 -38.22
C SER A 22 1.86 19.24 -37.28
N LYS A 23 0.65 19.44 -37.80
CA LYS A 23 -0.54 19.77 -36.99
C LYS A 23 -1.05 18.57 -36.21
N GLN A 24 -1.02 17.36 -36.80
CA GLN A 24 -1.40 16.12 -36.13
C GLN A 24 -0.38 15.78 -35.06
N PHE A 25 0.90 15.95 -35.32
CA PHE A 25 1.96 15.76 -34.33
C PHE A 25 1.79 16.71 -33.13
N LEU A 26 1.52 17.99 -33.38
CA LEU A 26 1.29 18.98 -32.33
C LEU A 26 0.05 18.63 -31.48
N CYS A 27 -1.06 18.22 -32.14
CA CYS A 27 -2.28 17.79 -31.42
C CYS A 27 -2.02 16.53 -30.55
N LEU A 28 -1.30 15.53 -31.06
CA LEU A 28 -0.99 14.33 -30.31
C LEU A 28 -0.03 14.63 -29.15
N PHE A 29 0.93 15.50 -29.36
CA PHE A 29 1.89 15.93 -28.34
C PHE A 29 1.20 16.72 -27.21
N THR A 30 0.33 17.68 -27.55
CA THR A 30 -0.48 18.41 -26.55
C THR A 30 -1.43 17.49 -25.79
N LEU A 31 -2.08 16.54 -26.46
CA LEU A 31 -2.92 15.55 -25.81
C LEU A 31 -2.13 14.68 -24.84
N ALA A 32 -0.95 14.23 -25.22
CA ALA A 32 -0.07 13.45 -24.35
C ALA A 32 0.37 14.26 -23.12
N ILE A 33 0.72 15.54 -23.27
CA ILE A 33 1.05 16.43 -22.16
C ILE A 33 -0.16 16.64 -21.24
N CYS A 34 -1.35 16.86 -21.79
CA CYS A 34 -2.58 17.01 -20.99
C CYS A 34 -2.89 15.74 -20.19
N LEU A 35 -2.71 14.56 -20.78
CA LEU A 35 -2.88 13.28 -20.08
C LEU A 35 -1.86 13.09 -18.97
N LEU A 36 -0.59 13.48 -19.18
CA LEU A 36 0.46 13.44 -18.15
C LEU A 36 0.19 14.42 -17.01
N LEU A 37 -0.36 15.61 -17.30
CA LEU A 37 -0.72 16.60 -16.28
C LEU A 37 -2.02 16.24 -15.54
N ALA A 38 -2.93 15.49 -16.18
CA ALA A 38 -4.16 15.00 -15.57
C ALA A 38 -3.94 13.77 -14.66
N SER A 39 -2.79 13.09 -14.77
CA SER A 39 -2.38 12.07 -13.80
C SER A 39 -2.00 12.77 -12.48
N GLY A 40 -3.01 13.02 -11.64
CA GLY A 40 -2.80 13.52 -10.28
C GLY A 40 -1.85 12.61 -9.49
N PRO A 41 -1.20 13.12 -8.43
CA PRO A 41 -0.30 12.31 -7.62
C PRO A 41 -1.07 11.11 -7.08
N ALA A 42 -0.75 9.93 -7.58
CA ALA A 42 -1.18 8.68 -6.98
C ALA A 42 -0.48 8.61 -5.60
N PHE A 43 -1.18 9.04 -4.55
CA PHE A 43 -0.73 8.84 -3.19
C PHE A 43 -0.73 7.32 -2.94
N ALA A 44 0.41 6.70 -3.18
CA ALA A 44 0.67 5.35 -2.71
C ALA A 44 0.77 5.40 -1.18
N HIS A 45 -0.37 5.18 -0.49
CA HIS A 45 -0.48 5.20 0.97
C HIS A 45 0.23 4.01 1.66
N HIS A 46 1.27 3.45 1.06
CA HIS A 46 1.97 2.27 1.58
C HIS A 46 3.40 2.58 2.01
N SER A 47 3.59 3.73 2.66
CA SER A 47 4.89 4.07 3.20
C SER A 47 5.01 3.59 4.64
N THR A 48 6.08 2.85 4.96
CA THR A 48 6.53 2.60 6.34
C THR A 48 6.72 3.90 7.12
N ALA A 49 6.71 5.05 6.45
CA ALA A 49 6.80 6.38 7.04
C ALA A 49 5.64 6.72 8.00
N GLU A 50 4.49 6.06 7.88
CA GLU A 50 3.34 6.22 8.78
C GLU A 50 3.57 5.58 10.15
N TYR A 51 4.52 4.64 10.26
CA TYR A 51 4.81 3.88 11.45
C TYR A 51 6.12 4.32 12.10
N ASP A 52 6.18 4.24 13.43
CA ASP A 52 7.42 4.45 14.18
C ASP A 52 8.30 3.18 14.10
N MET A 53 9.20 3.17 13.14
CA MET A 53 10.08 2.02 12.90
C MET A 53 11.22 1.91 13.94
N THR A 54 11.31 2.83 14.89
CA THR A 54 12.39 2.84 15.90
C THR A 54 12.07 2.04 17.15
N ALA A 55 10.77 1.77 17.39
CA ALA A 55 10.30 1.09 18.58
C ALA A 55 9.26 0.01 18.25
N LEU A 56 9.36 -1.14 18.89
CA LEU A 56 8.34 -2.17 18.88
C LEU A 56 7.41 -1.97 20.08
N THR A 57 6.12 -2.00 19.81
CA THR A 57 5.05 -1.97 20.81
C THR A 57 4.47 -3.38 20.93
N ALA A 58 4.20 -3.83 22.15
CA ALA A 58 3.50 -5.09 22.42
C ALA A 58 2.12 -4.78 22.98
N VAL A 59 1.08 -5.40 22.42
CA VAL A 59 -0.30 -5.27 22.90
C VAL A 59 -0.93 -6.65 23.04
N LYS A 60 -1.35 -7.01 24.26
CA LYS A 60 -2.07 -8.26 24.54
C LYS A 60 -3.57 -8.00 24.44
N GLY A 61 -4.29 -8.89 23.75
CA GLY A 61 -5.73 -8.78 23.61
C GLY A 61 -6.37 -10.06 23.07
N THR A 62 -7.68 -9.99 22.90
CA THR A 62 -8.50 -11.05 22.32
C THR A 62 -8.84 -10.70 20.90
N VAL A 63 -8.63 -11.60 19.94
CA VAL A 63 -8.97 -11.40 18.54
C VAL A 63 -10.49 -11.24 18.39
N THR A 64 -10.90 -10.16 17.74
CA THR A 64 -12.29 -9.92 17.36
C THR A 64 -12.54 -10.27 15.91
N GLN A 65 -11.55 -10.00 15.02
CA GLN A 65 -11.65 -10.27 13.60
C GLN A 65 -10.29 -10.51 12.97
N PHE A 66 -10.22 -11.40 11.99
CA PHE A 66 -9.08 -11.55 11.08
C PHE A 66 -9.53 -11.35 9.63
N GLU A 67 -9.13 -10.24 9.04
CA GLU A 67 -9.41 -9.92 7.64
C GLU A 67 -8.30 -10.47 6.74
N TRP A 68 -8.59 -11.58 6.07
CA TRP A 68 -7.69 -12.21 5.11
C TRP A 68 -7.99 -11.69 3.70
N SER A 69 -7.47 -10.50 3.36
CA SER A 69 -7.79 -9.77 2.13
C SER A 69 -6.54 -9.12 1.51
N ASN A 70 -6.66 -8.65 0.26
CA ASN A 70 -5.69 -7.81 -0.42
C ASN A 70 -6.21 -6.36 -0.45
N PRO A 71 -5.34 -5.35 -0.47
CA PRO A 71 -3.87 -5.46 -0.58
C PRO A 71 -3.17 -5.86 0.72
N HIS A 72 -3.83 -5.73 1.87
CA HIS A 72 -3.28 -6.06 3.19
C HIS A 72 -4.28 -6.89 3.98
N ALA A 73 -3.77 -7.79 4.83
CA ALA A 73 -4.57 -8.46 5.84
C ALA A 73 -4.56 -7.64 7.15
N TYR A 74 -5.58 -7.78 7.98
CA TYR A 74 -5.69 -7.08 9.26
C TYR A 74 -6.14 -8.01 10.37
N ILE A 75 -5.57 -7.84 11.57
CA ILE A 75 -6.04 -8.46 12.80
C ILE A 75 -6.59 -7.36 13.70
N HIS A 76 -7.83 -7.53 14.15
CA HIS A 76 -8.46 -6.66 15.14
C HIS A 76 -8.48 -7.39 16.46
N ILE A 77 -8.07 -6.72 17.53
CA ILE A 77 -8.09 -7.25 18.90
C ILE A 77 -8.70 -6.24 19.85
N ASP A 78 -9.41 -6.74 20.85
CA ASP A 78 -9.80 -6.00 22.04
C ASP A 78 -8.70 -6.13 23.09
N ALA A 79 -8.15 -5.01 23.49
CA ALA A 79 -7.10 -4.93 24.51
C ALA A 79 -7.56 -4.05 25.69
N LYS A 80 -6.92 -4.17 26.85
CA LYS A 80 -7.12 -3.26 27.98
C LYS A 80 -6.11 -2.13 27.92
N ASP A 81 -6.61 -0.89 28.08
CA ASP A 81 -5.77 0.27 28.31
C ASP A 81 -5.29 0.35 29.78
N ASP A 82 -4.45 1.34 30.08
CA ASP A 82 -3.91 1.57 31.42
C ASP A 82 -5.00 1.87 32.49
N LYS A 83 -6.21 2.22 32.04
CA LYS A 83 -7.38 2.50 32.90
C LYS A 83 -8.31 1.31 33.04
N GLY A 84 -7.98 0.18 32.39
CA GLY A 84 -8.77 -1.05 32.36
C GLY A 84 -9.95 -1.00 31.38
N SER A 85 -10.11 0.06 30.59
CA SER A 85 -11.11 0.15 29.54
C SER A 85 -10.74 -0.72 28.36
N THR A 86 -11.73 -1.30 27.70
CA THR A 86 -11.50 -2.05 26.45
C THR A 86 -11.32 -1.07 25.30
N VAL A 87 -10.24 -1.23 24.57
CA VAL A 87 -9.91 -0.45 23.37
C VAL A 87 -9.56 -1.40 22.24
N GLU A 88 -10.08 -1.08 21.05
CA GLU A 88 -9.74 -1.83 19.84
C GLU A 88 -8.37 -1.43 19.32
N TRP A 89 -7.60 -2.45 18.94
CA TRP A 89 -6.34 -2.31 18.20
C TRP A 89 -6.44 -3.02 16.87
N THR A 90 -5.86 -2.40 15.85
CA THR A 90 -5.71 -2.98 14.52
C THR A 90 -4.24 -3.23 14.21
N ALA A 91 -3.92 -4.43 13.80
CA ALA A 91 -2.60 -4.79 13.29
C ALA A 91 -2.67 -5.00 11.79
N GLU A 92 -1.93 -4.19 11.03
CA GLU A 92 -1.78 -4.31 9.58
C GLU A 92 -0.67 -5.31 9.24
N LEU A 93 -0.97 -6.25 8.35
CA LEU A 93 -0.04 -7.26 7.85
C LEU A 93 0.29 -6.99 6.37
N ALA A 94 1.17 -7.83 5.83
CA ALA A 94 1.45 -7.84 4.39
C ALA A 94 0.26 -8.39 3.58
N SER A 95 0.42 -8.42 2.25
CA SER A 95 -0.55 -9.07 1.36
C SER A 95 -0.65 -10.57 1.63
N ILE A 96 -1.81 -11.15 1.34
CA ILE A 96 -2.05 -12.59 1.55
C ILE A 96 -1.05 -13.47 0.80
N GLY A 97 -0.59 -13.03 -0.39
CA GLY A 97 0.43 -13.75 -1.15
C GLY A 97 1.80 -13.78 -0.47
N MET A 98 2.17 -12.70 0.24
CA MET A 98 3.41 -12.66 1.02
C MET A 98 3.27 -13.46 2.31
N LEU A 99 2.17 -13.31 3.03
CA LEU A 99 1.90 -14.02 4.28
C LEU A 99 1.88 -15.54 4.11
N SER A 100 1.33 -16.04 3.01
CA SER A 100 1.30 -17.48 2.72
C SER A 100 2.70 -18.10 2.58
N ARG A 101 3.71 -17.31 2.20
CA ARG A 101 5.12 -17.77 2.13
C ARG A 101 5.76 -17.99 3.49
N VAL A 102 5.19 -17.38 4.54
CA VAL A 102 5.65 -17.50 5.93
C VAL A 102 4.62 -18.23 6.81
N ASN A 103 3.89 -19.16 6.20
CA ASN A 103 2.95 -20.09 6.83
C ASN A 103 1.67 -19.48 7.42
N TRP A 104 1.33 -18.23 7.06
CA TRP A 104 0.02 -17.69 7.40
C TRP A 104 -1.06 -18.26 6.49
N LYS A 105 -2.23 -18.48 7.06
CA LYS A 105 -3.44 -18.97 6.37
C LYS A 105 -4.65 -18.19 6.88
N ARG A 106 -5.76 -18.30 6.18
CA ARG A 106 -7.03 -17.67 6.55
C ARG A 106 -7.53 -18.05 7.97
N ASP A 107 -7.15 -19.21 8.44
CA ASP A 107 -7.54 -19.76 9.76
C ASP A 107 -6.41 -19.74 10.78
N THR A 108 -5.34 -19.00 10.53
CA THR A 108 -4.18 -18.87 11.44
C THR A 108 -4.58 -18.26 12.78
N VAL A 109 -5.46 -17.27 12.76
CA VAL A 109 -6.06 -16.66 13.97
C VAL A 109 -7.57 -16.64 13.81
N LYS A 110 -8.27 -16.78 14.92
CA LYS A 110 -9.74 -16.84 14.96
C LYS A 110 -10.27 -15.88 16.02
N PRO A 111 -11.50 -15.35 15.86
CA PRO A 111 -12.16 -14.62 16.93
C PRO A 111 -12.18 -15.45 18.22
N GLY A 112 -11.83 -14.80 19.32
CA GLY A 112 -11.69 -15.44 20.64
C GLY A 112 -10.28 -15.89 21.01
N ASP A 113 -9.32 -15.94 20.07
CA ASP A 113 -7.94 -16.27 20.39
C ASP A 113 -7.31 -15.17 21.25
N GLU A 114 -6.64 -15.56 22.35
CA GLU A 114 -5.79 -14.64 23.12
C GLU A 114 -4.40 -14.60 22.50
N ILE A 115 -3.98 -13.42 22.05
CA ILE A 115 -2.67 -13.21 21.44
C ILE A 115 -2.00 -11.95 22.00
N THR A 116 -0.68 -11.88 21.83
CA THR A 116 0.06 -10.62 21.94
C THR A 116 0.57 -10.26 20.55
N ILE A 117 0.17 -9.09 20.04
CA ILE A 117 0.68 -8.53 18.81
C ILE A 117 1.91 -7.67 19.10
N TYR A 118 2.94 -7.82 18.28
CA TYR A 118 4.16 -7.00 18.31
C TYR A 118 4.30 -6.28 17.00
N GLY A 119 4.55 -4.98 17.05
CA GLY A 119 4.69 -4.20 15.83
C GLY A 119 5.05 -2.74 16.05
N ASN A 120 5.19 -2.02 14.97
CA ASN A 120 5.51 -0.61 14.94
C ASN A 120 4.21 0.22 14.96
N ARG A 121 4.03 1.05 15.98
CA ARG A 121 2.81 1.86 16.16
C ARG A 121 2.72 2.97 15.13
N ALA A 122 1.51 3.30 14.70
CA ALA A 122 1.25 4.46 13.86
C ALA A 122 1.59 5.77 14.57
N LYS A 123 2.30 6.67 13.89
CA LYS A 123 2.74 7.98 14.43
C LYS A 123 1.61 8.94 14.71
N ASN A 124 0.44 8.74 14.10
CA ASN A 124 -0.75 9.59 14.27
C ASN A 124 -1.50 9.37 15.59
N GLY A 125 -0.98 8.51 16.48
CA GLY A 125 -1.56 8.20 17.78
C GLY A 125 -2.73 7.23 17.77
N LYS A 126 -3.16 6.73 16.61
CA LYS A 126 -4.20 5.69 16.52
C LYS A 126 -3.72 4.37 17.13
N ASN A 127 -4.65 3.54 17.57
CA ASN A 127 -4.38 2.17 17.99
C ASN A 127 -4.22 1.26 16.76
N LEU A 128 -3.25 1.59 15.95
CA LEU A 128 -2.89 0.91 14.71
C LEU A 128 -1.39 0.59 14.76
N MET A 129 -1.03 -0.60 14.34
CA MET A 129 0.37 -0.97 14.19
C MET A 129 0.62 -1.76 12.91
N ARG A 130 1.84 -1.69 12.40
CA ARG A 130 2.35 -2.60 11.40
C ARG A 130 2.89 -3.83 12.12
N LEU A 131 2.29 -4.99 11.86
CA LEU A 131 2.62 -6.23 12.58
C LEU A 131 4.02 -6.73 12.21
N ASP A 132 4.79 -7.09 13.23
CA ASP A 132 6.05 -7.82 13.15
C ASP A 132 5.83 -9.32 13.41
N LYS A 133 5.20 -9.65 14.53
CA LYS A 133 4.87 -11.02 14.93
C LYS A 133 3.68 -11.06 15.89
N ILE A 134 3.10 -12.23 16.00
CA ILE A 134 2.16 -12.57 17.09
C ILE A 134 2.74 -13.64 17.99
N VAL A 135 2.31 -13.63 19.25
CA VAL A 135 2.58 -14.70 20.23
C VAL A 135 1.25 -15.17 20.76
N PHE A 136 0.97 -16.46 20.60
CA PHE A 136 -0.23 -17.10 21.12
C PHE A 136 -0.13 -17.34 22.63
N ALA A 137 -1.26 -17.61 23.30
CA ALA A 137 -1.29 -17.89 24.74
C ALA A 137 -0.42 -19.11 25.16
N ASN A 138 -0.19 -20.06 24.27
CA ASN A 138 0.68 -21.21 24.48
C ASN A 138 2.18 -20.91 24.29
N GLY A 139 2.55 -19.65 23.98
CA GLY A 139 3.93 -19.23 23.74
C GLY A 139 4.43 -19.44 22.30
N GLN A 140 3.63 -20.00 21.41
CA GLN A 140 4.01 -20.15 20.01
C GLN A 140 4.08 -18.77 19.35
N GLU A 141 5.16 -18.51 18.61
CA GLU A 141 5.34 -17.27 17.84
C GLU A 141 5.13 -17.50 16.36
N LEU A 142 4.56 -16.51 15.69
CA LEU A 142 4.43 -16.48 14.24
C LEU A 142 4.81 -15.10 13.69
N SER A 143 5.85 -15.06 12.85
CA SER A 143 6.33 -13.83 12.23
C SER A 143 5.43 -13.44 11.04
N ALA A 144 5.15 -12.14 10.89
CA ALA A 144 4.54 -11.55 9.72
C ALA A 144 5.59 -10.93 8.76
N GLN A 145 6.87 -10.98 9.13
CA GLN A 145 7.97 -10.47 8.32
C GLN A 145 8.31 -11.44 7.19
N VAL A 146 8.16 -10.95 5.95
CA VAL A 146 8.61 -11.68 4.76
C VAL A 146 9.97 -11.12 4.37
N ARG A 147 11.00 -11.93 4.54
CA ARG A 147 12.38 -11.62 4.14
C ARG A 147 12.63 -12.01 2.68
#